data_f6d78c5c3aa4128b8a206585da67c6b2
#
_entry.id   f6d78c5c3aa4128b8a206585da67c6b2
#
_cell.length_a   1.000
_cell.length_b   1.000
_cell.length_c   1.000
_cell.angle_alpha   90.00
_cell.angle_beta   90.00
_cell.angle_gamma   90.00
#
_symmetry.space_group_name_H-M   'P 1'
#
loop_
_entity.id
_entity.type
_entity.pdbx_description
1 polymer ?
#
loop_
_entity_poly.entity_id
_entity_poly.type
_entity_poly.pdbx_seq_one_letter_code
_entity_poly.pdbx_strand_id
1 'polypeptide(L)'
;MVIVVSVFYMKRKKMLFLHGFYASGQCVPALTLRDALADKAQVLTPDLPIHPKMALEQIKMLIDKEKPDMLLGNSCGAFYAQMLAPVVGIPALLGNPHFQMTEFLRTRLGEHQFKSPRKDGHLQFVIDEVLIEEFAEIEAIQFDHYKPSIKDCIWGLFVDADTLAHFEPLFLEHYTHSFHFPGGHTPTAEEVRDWYVPLAEKMLNNCNR
;
A
#
# COMPACT_ATOMS: atom_id res chain seq x y z
N MET A 1 -25.35 -45.78 1.30
CA MET A 1 -24.70 -44.80 2.20
C MET A 1 -24.01 -43.77 1.30
N VAL A 2 -24.63 -42.60 1.12
CA VAL A 2 -24.10 -41.54 0.24
C VAL A 2 -23.20 -40.65 1.14
N ILE A 3 -21.89 -40.66 0.87
CA ILE A 3 -20.94 -39.78 1.55
C ILE A 3 -21.09 -38.41 0.88
N VAL A 4 -21.77 -37.47 1.56
CA VAL A 4 -21.79 -36.06 1.16
C VAL A 4 -20.46 -35.46 1.57
N VAL A 5 -19.53 -35.33 0.63
CA VAL A 5 -18.29 -34.55 0.83
C VAL A 5 -18.69 -33.08 0.78
N SER A 6 -18.82 -32.48 1.97
CA SER A 6 -19.00 -31.05 2.09
C SER A 6 -17.67 -30.38 1.71
N VAL A 7 -17.58 -29.92 0.48
CA VAL A 7 -16.47 -29.06 0.04
C VAL A 7 -16.68 -27.70 0.73
N PHE A 8 -16.01 -27.48 1.85
CA PHE A 8 -15.90 -26.13 2.43
C PHE A 8 -15.19 -25.24 1.41
N TYR A 9 -15.95 -24.44 0.68
CA TYR A 9 -15.43 -23.40 -0.19
C TYR A 9 -14.84 -22.31 0.72
N MET A 10 -13.55 -22.47 1.08
CA MET A 10 -12.86 -21.42 1.84
C MET A 10 -12.84 -20.17 0.98
N LYS A 11 -13.49 -19.11 1.45
CA LYS A 11 -13.50 -17.81 0.75
C LYS A 11 -12.05 -17.38 0.53
N ARG A 12 -11.64 -17.22 -0.72
CA ARG A 12 -10.31 -16.78 -1.08
C ARG A 12 -10.06 -15.40 -0.47
N LYS A 13 -8.93 -15.25 0.22
CA LYS A 13 -8.51 -13.98 0.80
C LYS A 13 -8.36 -12.92 -0.28
N LYS A 14 -8.63 -11.66 0.07
CA LYS A 14 -8.43 -10.51 -0.80
C LYS A 14 -7.42 -9.55 -0.21
N MET A 15 -6.53 -9.05 -1.04
CA MET A 15 -5.59 -7.98 -0.70
C MET A 15 -5.80 -6.80 -1.64
N LEU A 16 -5.67 -5.58 -1.13
CA LEU A 16 -5.69 -4.38 -1.93
C LEU A 16 -4.29 -3.76 -1.91
N PHE A 17 -3.61 -3.78 -3.07
CA PHE A 17 -2.30 -3.16 -3.24
C PHE A 17 -2.42 -1.74 -3.76
N LEU A 18 -1.76 -0.81 -3.07
CA LEU A 18 -1.71 0.63 -3.36
C LEU A 18 -0.31 0.99 -3.85
N HIS A 19 -0.22 1.46 -5.08
CA HIS A 19 1.06 1.77 -5.73
C HIS A 19 1.63 3.13 -5.31
N GLY A 20 2.94 3.35 -5.56
CA GLY A 20 3.61 4.63 -5.33
C GLY A 20 3.15 5.73 -6.29
N PHE A 21 3.49 6.99 -6.00
CA PHE A 21 2.98 8.19 -6.66
C PHE A 21 3.16 8.19 -8.19
N TYR A 22 4.35 7.85 -8.69
CA TYR A 22 4.66 7.80 -10.13
C TYR A 22 4.24 6.50 -10.82
N ALA A 23 3.66 5.57 -10.08
CA ALA A 23 3.35 4.22 -10.56
C ALA A 23 1.87 4.06 -10.97
N SER A 24 1.49 2.81 -11.20
CA SER A 24 0.12 2.38 -11.49
C SER A 24 -0.16 1.00 -10.92
N GLY A 25 -1.39 0.53 -11.06
CA GLY A 25 -1.77 -0.86 -10.75
C GLY A 25 -1.11 -1.91 -11.68
N GLN A 26 -0.29 -1.49 -12.65
CA GLN A 26 0.50 -2.34 -13.55
C GLN A 26 2.01 -2.25 -13.27
N CYS A 27 2.43 -1.65 -12.17
CA CYS A 27 3.85 -1.59 -11.77
C CYS A 27 4.37 -2.98 -11.37
N VAL A 28 5.70 -3.14 -11.40
CA VAL A 28 6.36 -4.42 -11.09
C VAL A 28 5.90 -5.01 -9.76
N PRO A 29 5.85 -4.27 -8.63
CA PRO A 29 5.36 -4.82 -7.37
C PRO A 29 3.91 -5.33 -7.45
N ALA A 30 3.02 -4.58 -8.12
CA ALA A 30 1.61 -4.96 -8.27
C ALA A 30 1.44 -6.27 -9.03
N LEU A 31 2.12 -6.41 -10.17
CA LEU A 31 2.08 -7.62 -10.99
C LEU A 31 2.70 -8.81 -10.27
N THR A 32 3.84 -8.61 -9.62
CA THR A 32 4.55 -9.68 -8.91
C THR A 32 3.74 -10.20 -7.72
N LEU A 33 3.14 -9.32 -6.91
CA LEU A 33 2.26 -9.72 -5.81
C LEU A 33 1.07 -10.52 -6.30
N ARG A 34 0.41 -10.06 -7.38
CA ARG A 34 -0.73 -10.74 -7.96
C ARG A 34 -0.38 -12.16 -8.44
N ASP A 35 0.78 -12.30 -9.11
CA ASP A 35 1.20 -13.58 -9.67
C ASP A 35 1.72 -14.53 -8.57
N ALA A 36 2.52 -14.03 -7.62
CA ALA A 36 3.10 -14.84 -6.55
C ALA A 36 2.07 -15.33 -5.51
N LEU A 37 0.98 -14.58 -5.33
CA LEU A 37 -0.09 -14.92 -4.38
C LEU A 37 -1.33 -15.52 -5.07
N ALA A 38 -1.25 -15.84 -6.36
CA ALA A 38 -2.40 -16.25 -7.18
C ALA A 38 -3.15 -17.48 -6.66
N ASP A 39 -2.50 -18.39 -5.98
CA ASP A 39 -3.07 -19.59 -5.36
C ASP A 39 -3.65 -19.35 -3.94
N LYS A 40 -3.24 -18.27 -3.26
CA LYS A 40 -3.56 -17.97 -1.85
C LYS A 40 -4.55 -16.83 -1.69
N ALA A 41 -4.41 -15.77 -2.49
CA ALA A 41 -5.22 -14.58 -2.39
C ALA A 41 -5.53 -13.97 -3.75
N GLN A 42 -6.59 -13.17 -3.83
CA GLN A 42 -6.82 -12.25 -4.92
C GLN A 42 -6.19 -10.90 -4.58
N VAL A 43 -5.19 -10.47 -5.35
CA VAL A 43 -4.57 -9.15 -5.18
C VAL A 43 -5.21 -8.16 -6.16
N LEU A 44 -5.92 -7.17 -5.63
CA LEU A 44 -6.52 -6.07 -6.36
C LEU A 44 -5.47 -4.95 -6.53
N THR A 45 -5.28 -4.49 -7.75
CA THR A 45 -4.26 -3.48 -8.09
C THR A 45 -4.90 -2.35 -8.90
N PRO A 46 -5.63 -1.41 -8.25
CA PRO A 46 -6.23 -0.27 -8.93
C PRO A 46 -5.16 0.73 -9.38
N ASP A 47 -5.48 1.51 -10.41
CA ASP A 47 -4.80 2.77 -10.67
C ASP A 47 -5.38 3.83 -9.73
N LEU A 48 -4.52 4.53 -9.00
CA LEU A 48 -4.93 5.58 -8.08
C LEU A 48 -4.84 6.94 -8.76
N PRO A 49 -5.77 7.87 -8.50
CA PRO A 49 -5.63 9.27 -8.86
C PRO A 49 -4.36 9.89 -8.24
N ILE A 50 -3.79 10.90 -8.89
CA ILE A 50 -2.65 11.65 -8.32
C ILE A 50 -3.12 12.56 -7.17
N HIS A 51 -4.33 13.10 -7.25
CA HIS A 51 -4.95 13.92 -6.21
C HIS A 51 -5.28 13.06 -4.99
N PRO A 52 -4.68 13.34 -3.82
CA PRO A 52 -4.74 12.43 -2.67
C PRO A 52 -6.14 12.29 -2.07
N LYS A 53 -6.96 13.35 -2.12
CA LYS A 53 -8.36 13.28 -1.66
C LYS A 53 -9.18 12.32 -2.52
N MET A 54 -9.03 12.40 -3.85
CA MET A 54 -9.67 11.47 -4.79
C MET A 54 -9.15 10.04 -4.63
N ALA A 55 -7.84 9.87 -4.40
CA ALA A 55 -7.24 8.57 -4.14
C ALA A 55 -7.82 7.92 -2.87
N LEU A 56 -7.90 8.67 -1.77
CA LEU A 56 -8.49 8.18 -0.51
C LEU A 56 -9.97 7.81 -0.68
N GLU A 57 -10.75 8.59 -1.41
CA GLU A 57 -12.15 8.27 -1.71
C GLU A 57 -12.26 6.99 -2.53
N GLN A 58 -11.48 6.84 -3.60
CA GLN A 58 -11.47 5.63 -4.40
C GLN A 58 -11.07 4.40 -3.59
N ILE A 59 -10.04 4.52 -2.75
CA ILE A 59 -9.59 3.41 -1.90
C ILE A 59 -10.69 3.02 -0.90
N LYS A 60 -11.36 3.97 -0.26
CA LYS A 60 -12.50 3.72 0.63
C LYS A 60 -13.64 2.98 -0.09
N MET A 61 -14.03 3.44 -1.29
CA MET A 61 -15.03 2.75 -2.09
C MET A 61 -14.63 1.31 -2.44
N LEU A 62 -13.36 1.08 -2.77
CA LEU A 62 -12.84 -0.26 -3.05
C LEU A 62 -12.84 -1.14 -1.80
N ILE A 63 -12.45 -0.61 -0.65
CA ILE A 63 -12.52 -1.33 0.64
C ILE A 63 -13.96 -1.74 0.94
N ASP A 64 -14.90 -0.83 0.77
CA ASP A 64 -16.32 -1.09 1.05
C ASP A 64 -16.92 -2.11 0.10
N LYS A 65 -16.59 -2.04 -1.17
CA LYS A 65 -17.08 -2.96 -2.21
C LYS A 65 -16.45 -4.34 -2.12
N GLU A 66 -15.13 -4.40 -2.06
CA GLU A 66 -14.36 -5.63 -2.20
C GLU A 66 -14.11 -6.34 -0.88
N LYS A 67 -14.20 -5.61 0.25
CA LYS A 67 -13.94 -6.12 1.62
C LYS A 67 -12.60 -6.86 1.70
N PRO A 68 -11.48 -6.19 1.40
CA PRO A 68 -10.17 -6.83 1.46
C PRO A 68 -9.84 -7.25 2.91
N ASP A 69 -9.13 -8.37 3.03
CA ASP A 69 -8.64 -8.85 4.31
C ASP A 69 -7.36 -8.12 4.75
N MET A 70 -6.70 -7.39 3.84
CA MET A 70 -5.44 -6.70 4.11
C MET A 70 -5.18 -5.59 3.09
N LEU A 71 -4.52 -4.51 3.52
CA LEU A 71 -3.91 -3.51 2.63
C LEU A 71 -2.42 -3.78 2.48
N LEU A 72 -1.91 -3.58 1.28
CA LEU A 72 -0.47 -3.47 1.00
C LEU A 72 -0.23 -2.14 0.30
N GLY A 73 0.84 -1.46 0.65
CA GLY A 73 1.22 -0.23 -0.02
C GLY A 73 2.71 -0.13 -0.22
N ASN A 74 3.13 0.63 -1.24
CA ASN A 74 4.53 1.02 -1.40
C ASN A 74 4.64 2.54 -1.55
N SER A 75 5.58 3.17 -0.84
CA SER A 75 5.82 4.61 -0.90
C SER A 75 4.55 5.43 -0.57
N CYS A 76 4.07 6.27 -1.46
CA CYS A 76 2.79 6.99 -1.33
C CYS A 76 1.60 6.05 -1.11
N GLY A 77 1.59 4.87 -1.74
CA GLY A 77 0.56 3.85 -1.49
C GLY A 77 0.58 3.31 -0.05
N ALA A 78 1.76 3.22 0.56
CA ALA A 78 1.91 2.86 1.97
C ALA A 78 1.40 3.98 2.89
N PHE A 79 1.60 5.25 2.53
CA PHE A 79 1.01 6.40 3.21
C PHE A 79 -0.53 6.30 3.26
N TYR A 80 -1.19 5.99 2.13
CA TYR A 80 -2.64 5.79 2.11
C TYR A 80 -3.09 4.56 2.92
N ALA A 81 -2.34 3.46 2.81
CA ALA A 81 -2.63 2.25 3.58
C ALA A 81 -2.56 2.51 5.10
N GLN A 82 -1.56 3.26 5.56
CA GLN A 82 -1.39 3.67 6.95
C GLN A 82 -2.58 4.51 7.44
N MET A 83 -3.06 5.46 6.63
CA MET A 83 -4.21 6.30 7.01
C MET A 83 -5.52 5.52 7.13
N LEU A 84 -5.73 4.53 6.25
CA LEU A 84 -7.02 3.84 6.15
C LEU A 84 -7.11 2.56 6.98
N ALA A 85 -6.03 1.81 7.14
CA ALA A 85 -6.03 0.56 7.88
C ALA A 85 -6.55 0.69 9.32
N PRO A 86 -6.14 1.71 10.12
CA PRO A 86 -6.69 1.93 11.46
C PRO A 86 -8.18 2.28 11.46
N VAL A 87 -8.66 3.00 10.44
CA VAL A 87 -10.07 3.39 10.32
C VAL A 87 -10.94 2.18 10.11
N VAL A 88 -10.56 1.30 9.19
CA VAL A 88 -11.35 0.13 8.80
C VAL A 88 -11.05 -1.11 9.63
N GLY A 89 -9.98 -1.10 10.42
CA GLY A 89 -9.63 -2.19 11.34
C GLY A 89 -9.08 -3.44 10.64
N ILE A 90 -8.37 -3.28 9.50
CA ILE A 90 -7.72 -4.38 8.77
C ILE A 90 -6.20 -4.24 8.79
N PRO A 91 -5.43 -5.35 8.72
CA PRO A 91 -3.98 -5.29 8.72
C PRO A 91 -3.42 -4.58 7.48
N ALA A 92 -2.21 -3.99 7.61
CA ALA A 92 -1.52 -3.37 6.51
C ALA A 92 -0.01 -3.63 6.53
N LEU A 93 0.56 -3.95 5.35
CA LEU A 93 2.00 -3.97 5.10
C LEU A 93 2.40 -2.72 4.33
N LEU A 94 3.30 -1.94 4.94
CA LEU A 94 3.75 -0.64 4.45
C LEU A 94 5.20 -0.77 3.95
N GLY A 95 5.38 -0.89 2.64
CA GLY A 95 6.71 -0.92 2.02
C GLY A 95 7.24 0.49 1.77
N ASN A 96 8.41 0.80 2.31
CA ASN A 96 9.08 2.09 2.14
C ASN A 96 8.11 3.28 2.23
N PRO A 97 7.29 3.40 3.31
CA PRO A 97 6.25 4.41 3.39
C PRO A 97 6.83 5.82 3.30
N HIS A 98 6.18 6.69 2.52
CA HIS A 98 6.61 8.07 2.36
C HIS A 98 5.61 9.01 3.06
N PHE A 99 5.94 9.47 4.28
CA PHE A 99 5.03 10.24 5.14
C PHE A 99 5.13 11.77 4.97
N GLN A 100 5.99 12.27 4.06
CA GLN A 100 6.17 13.70 3.78
C GLN A 100 6.09 13.97 2.27
N MET A 101 4.94 13.65 1.69
CA MET A 101 4.70 13.85 0.26
C MET A 101 4.73 15.32 -0.14
N THR A 102 4.29 16.22 0.74
CA THR A 102 4.31 17.67 0.51
C THR A 102 5.72 18.17 0.20
N GLU A 103 6.69 17.83 1.05
CA GLU A 103 8.11 18.20 0.87
C GLU A 103 8.68 17.56 -0.41
N PHE A 104 8.38 16.28 -0.63
CA PHE A 104 8.80 15.56 -1.81
C PHE A 104 8.30 16.20 -3.11
N LEU A 105 7.05 16.67 -3.16
CA LEU A 105 6.44 17.25 -4.36
C LEU A 105 6.88 18.70 -4.61
N ARG A 106 7.14 19.50 -3.57
CA ARG A 106 7.61 20.88 -3.71
C ARG A 106 8.86 21.05 -4.58
N THR A 107 9.73 20.04 -4.57
CA THR A 107 10.95 20.04 -5.39
C THR A 107 10.73 19.52 -6.82
N ARG A 108 9.49 19.23 -7.22
CA ARG A 108 9.13 18.51 -8.46
C ARG A 108 7.96 19.13 -9.22
N LEU A 109 7.79 20.44 -9.13
CA LEU A 109 6.74 21.14 -9.88
C LEU A 109 6.88 20.92 -11.40
N GLY A 110 5.75 20.83 -12.10
CA GLY A 110 5.68 20.74 -13.55
C GLY A 110 5.12 19.42 -14.08
N GLU A 111 5.37 19.14 -15.35
CA GLU A 111 4.88 17.96 -16.06
C GLU A 111 5.75 16.75 -15.79
N HIS A 112 5.10 15.61 -15.55
CA HIS A 112 5.73 14.31 -15.27
C HIS A 112 5.06 13.19 -16.05
N GLN A 113 5.78 12.07 -16.18
CA GLN A 113 5.27 10.85 -16.79
C GLN A 113 5.10 9.76 -15.74
N PHE A 114 4.05 8.94 -15.87
CA PHE A 114 3.94 7.71 -15.12
C PHE A 114 5.03 6.71 -15.53
N LYS A 115 5.60 6.04 -14.54
CA LYS A 115 6.68 5.06 -14.74
C LYS A 115 6.18 3.66 -15.10
N SER A 116 4.87 3.46 -15.10
CA SER A 116 4.22 2.20 -15.48
C SER A 116 2.91 2.47 -16.22
N PRO A 117 2.49 1.57 -17.14
CA PRO A 117 1.26 1.74 -17.91
C PRO A 117 0.03 1.84 -17.00
N ARG A 118 -0.90 2.71 -17.33
CA ARG A 118 -2.18 2.85 -16.65
C ARG A 118 -3.33 2.28 -17.49
N LYS A 119 -4.33 1.74 -16.83
CA LYS A 119 -5.53 1.19 -17.49
C LYS A 119 -6.41 2.28 -18.12
N ASP A 120 -6.36 3.50 -17.57
CA ASP A 120 -7.05 4.68 -18.09
C ASP A 120 -6.36 5.31 -19.31
N GLY A 121 -5.16 4.84 -19.67
CA GLY A 121 -4.37 5.33 -20.80
C GLY A 121 -3.63 6.65 -20.55
N HIS A 122 -3.73 7.25 -19.39
CA HIS A 122 -2.99 8.45 -19.04
C HIS A 122 -1.49 8.15 -18.96
N LEU A 123 -0.69 8.96 -19.67
CA LEU A 123 0.76 8.83 -19.70
C LEU A 123 1.45 9.88 -18.83
N GLN A 124 0.80 11.01 -18.60
CA GLN A 124 1.37 12.20 -17.99
C GLN A 124 0.44 12.75 -16.89
N PHE A 125 1.02 13.53 -16.01
CA PHE A 125 0.32 14.30 -14.98
C PHE A 125 1.13 15.57 -14.64
N VAL A 126 0.51 16.49 -13.92
CA VAL A 126 1.16 17.73 -13.47
C VAL A 126 1.26 17.72 -11.95
N ILE A 127 2.42 18.11 -11.44
CA ILE A 127 2.58 18.48 -10.03
C ILE A 127 2.48 20.00 -9.96
N ASP A 128 1.43 20.50 -9.33
CA ASP A 128 1.15 21.91 -9.12
C ASP A 128 0.95 22.24 -7.64
N GLU A 129 0.78 23.51 -7.33
CA GLU A 129 0.59 23.98 -5.96
C GLU A 129 -0.70 23.41 -5.33
N VAL A 130 -1.76 23.20 -6.12
CA VAL A 130 -3.02 22.64 -5.63
C VAL A 130 -2.82 21.21 -5.14
N LEU A 131 -2.09 20.40 -5.90
CA LEU A 131 -1.74 19.04 -5.52
C LEU A 131 -0.91 19.01 -4.23
N ILE A 132 0.06 19.92 -4.11
CA ILE A 132 0.90 20.05 -2.91
C ILE A 132 0.08 20.44 -1.70
N GLU A 133 -0.83 21.42 -1.82
CA GLU A 133 -1.73 21.84 -0.75
C GLU A 133 -2.65 20.69 -0.30
N GLU A 134 -3.20 19.92 -1.23
CA GLU A 134 -4.01 18.73 -0.90
C GLU A 134 -3.22 17.69 -0.10
N PHE A 135 -1.94 17.45 -0.46
CA PHE A 135 -1.08 16.57 0.33
C PHE A 135 -0.79 17.15 1.71
N ALA A 136 -0.53 18.45 1.83
CA ALA A 136 -0.28 19.10 3.11
C ALA A 136 -1.47 18.95 4.08
N GLU A 137 -2.70 19.09 3.58
CA GLU A 137 -3.90 18.91 4.37
C GLU A 137 -4.03 17.48 4.93
N ILE A 138 -3.78 16.45 4.12
CA ILE A 138 -3.91 15.07 4.58
C ILE A 138 -2.71 14.61 5.42
N GLU A 139 -1.51 15.14 5.19
CA GLU A 139 -0.35 14.90 6.04
C GLU A 139 -0.53 15.43 7.45
N ALA A 140 -1.20 16.59 7.59
CA ALA A 140 -1.47 17.18 8.89
C ALA A 140 -2.32 16.30 9.81
N ILE A 141 -3.09 15.37 9.24
CA ILE A 141 -4.01 14.47 9.96
C ILE A 141 -3.67 12.98 9.78
N GLN A 142 -2.50 12.65 9.20
CA GLN A 142 -2.20 11.29 8.77
C GLN A 142 -2.21 10.25 9.91
N PHE A 143 -1.97 10.65 11.16
CA PHE A 143 -1.99 9.78 12.33
C PHE A 143 -3.19 10.00 13.26
N ASP A 144 -4.12 10.91 12.95
CA ASP A 144 -5.29 11.23 13.80
C ASP A 144 -6.20 10.02 14.04
N HIS A 145 -6.22 9.07 13.10
CA HIS A 145 -7.02 7.86 13.18
C HIS A 145 -6.25 6.65 13.75
N TYR A 146 -5.06 6.87 14.26
CA TYR A 146 -4.30 5.82 14.94
C TYR A 146 -5.12 5.21 16.06
N LYS A 147 -5.09 3.86 16.14
CA LYS A 147 -5.75 3.08 17.19
C LYS A 147 -4.74 2.13 17.82
N PRO A 148 -4.51 2.19 19.13
CA PRO A 148 -3.60 1.26 19.80
C PRO A 148 -3.94 -0.22 19.56
N SER A 149 -5.22 -0.55 19.36
CA SER A 149 -5.69 -1.93 19.14
C SER A 149 -5.23 -2.57 17.83
N ILE A 150 -4.79 -1.77 16.84
CA ILE A 150 -4.32 -2.28 15.54
C ILE A 150 -2.82 -2.10 15.31
N LYS A 151 -2.10 -1.48 16.25
CA LYS A 151 -0.68 -1.17 16.07
C LYS A 151 0.18 -2.39 15.71
N ASP A 152 -0.17 -3.56 16.24
CA ASP A 152 0.56 -4.81 16.00
C ASP A 152 0.16 -5.49 14.67
N CYS A 153 -0.86 -4.98 13.99
CA CYS A 153 -1.31 -5.45 12.68
C CYS A 153 -0.93 -4.51 11.53
N ILE A 154 -0.14 -3.46 11.81
CA ILE A 154 0.45 -2.59 10.80
C ILE A 154 1.96 -2.76 10.84
N TRP A 155 2.50 -3.32 9.77
CA TRP A 155 3.91 -3.67 9.66
C TRP A 155 4.61 -2.78 8.64
N GLY A 156 5.80 -2.28 9.01
CA GLY A 156 6.69 -1.53 8.12
C GLY A 156 7.74 -2.44 7.51
N LEU A 157 8.00 -2.30 6.22
CA LEU A 157 9.09 -2.97 5.52
C LEU A 157 9.95 -1.90 4.86
N PHE A 158 11.17 -1.71 5.35
CA PHE A 158 12.08 -0.64 4.96
C PHE A 158 13.29 -1.19 4.21
N VAL A 159 13.76 -0.45 3.21
CA VAL A 159 15.03 -0.75 2.58
C VAL A 159 16.18 -0.13 3.36
N ASP A 160 17.27 -0.88 3.55
CA ASP A 160 18.41 -0.47 4.40
C ASP A 160 19.06 0.85 3.96
N ALA A 161 19.08 1.13 2.65
CA ALA A 161 19.73 2.30 2.08
C ALA A 161 18.75 3.14 1.25
N ASP A 162 17.57 3.45 1.80
CA ASP A 162 16.60 4.31 1.11
C ASP A 162 17.16 5.73 0.98
N THR A 163 17.23 6.22 -0.25
CA THR A 163 17.65 7.59 -0.55
C THR A 163 16.49 8.58 -0.67
N LEU A 164 15.24 8.09 -0.60
CA LEU A 164 14.03 8.88 -0.81
C LEU A 164 13.14 8.98 0.43
N ALA A 165 13.16 7.97 1.31
CA ALA A 165 12.21 7.86 2.41
C ALA A 165 12.85 7.27 3.68
N HIS A 166 13.25 8.13 4.62
CA HIS A 166 13.84 7.72 5.90
C HIS A 166 12.82 7.88 7.04
N PHE A 167 11.67 7.21 6.92
CA PHE A 167 10.53 7.42 7.82
C PHE A 167 10.32 6.31 8.85
N GLU A 168 11.27 5.39 8.99
CA GLU A 168 11.18 4.36 10.02
C GLU A 168 11.10 4.94 11.45
N PRO A 169 11.87 5.96 11.85
CA PRO A 169 11.72 6.55 13.18
C PRO A 169 10.30 7.07 13.44
N LEU A 170 9.70 7.77 12.48
CA LEU A 170 8.32 8.25 12.58
C LEU A 170 7.31 7.08 12.62
N PHE A 171 7.54 6.03 11.84
CA PHE A 171 6.73 4.83 11.88
C PHE A 171 6.74 4.18 13.27
N LEU A 172 7.91 4.06 13.90
CA LEU A 172 8.08 3.44 15.21
C LEU A 172 7.50 4.26 16.38
N GLU A 173 7.16 5.53 16.18
CA GLU A 173 6.37 6.31 17.15
C GLU A 173 4.93 5.78 17.30
N HIS A 174 4.41 5.09 16.29
CA HIS A 174 3.03 4.63 16.22
C HIS A 174 2.89 3.11 16.18
N TYR A 175 3.83 2.39 15.54
CA TYR A 175 3.73 0.96 15.25
C TYR A 175 4.96 0.21 15.77
N THR A 176 4.84 -1.13 15.92
CA THR A 176 5.85 -1.93 16.63
C THR A 176 6.66 -2.87 15.73
N HIS A 177 6.15 -3.23 14.55
CA HIS A 177 6.78 -4.22 13.69
C HIS A 177 7.46 -3.55 12.50
N SER A 178 8.78 -3.45 12.57
CA SER A 178 9.65 -2.97 11.49
C SER A 178 10.53 -4.11 10.98
N PHE A 179 10.61 -4.24 9.67
CA PHE A 179 11.42 -5.22 8.95
C PHE A 179 12.28 -4.49 7.93
N HIS A 180 13.44 -5.09 7.62
CA HIS A 180 14.40 -4.51 6.69
C HIS A 180 14.74 -5.47 5.55
N PHE A 181 15.11 -4.92 4.40
CA PHE A 181 15.62 -5.69 3.28
C PHE A 181 16.68 -4.90 2.50
N PRO A 182 17.67 -5.58 1.91
CA PRO A 182 18.60 -4.95 0.98
C PRO A 182 17.88 -4.67 -0.35
N GLY A 183 17.96 -3.45 -0.85
CA GLY A 183 17.28 -3.13 -2.11
C GLY A 183 17.13 -1.63 -2.35
N GLY A 184 16.16 -1.27 -3.20
CA GLY A 184 15.83 0.11 -3.55
C GLY A 184 14.45 0.54 -3.10
N HIS A 185 14.20 1.85 -3.11
CA HIS A 185 12.90 2.43 -2.76
C HIS A 185 11.72 1.82 -3.54
N THR A 186 11.94 1.52 -4.83
CA THR A 186 10.97 0.77 -5.64
C THR A 186 11.45 -0.67 -5.76
N PRO A 187 10.77 -1.63 -5.11
CA PRO A 187 11.23 -3.01 -5.09
C PRO A 187 11.15 -3.67 -6.47
N THR A 188 12.13 -4.49 -6.77
CA THR A 188 12.18 -5.39 -7.92
C THR A 188 11.22 -6.57 -7.75
N ALA A 189 11.00 -7.36 -8.80
CA ALA A 189 10.18 -8.57 -8.72
C ALA A 189 10.76 -9.61 -7.76
N GLU A 190 12.09 -9.73 -7.66
CA GLU A 190 12.77 -10.62 -6.73
C GLU A 190 12.57 -10.17 -5.29
N GLU A 191 12.83 -8.90 -4.99
CA GLU A 191 12.61 -8.33 -3.66
C GLU A 191 11.15 -8.44 -3.21
N VAL A 192 10.20 -8.29 -4.11
CA VAL A 192 8.78 -8.51 -3.79
C VAL A 192 8.52 -9.97 -3.39
N ARG A 193 9.06 -10.94 -4.14
CA ARG A 193 8.88 -12.37 -3.83
C ARG A 193 9.55 -12.75 -2.51
N ASP A 194 10.73 -12.20 -2.25
CA ASP A 194 11.56 -12.60 -1.11
C ASP A 194 11.14 -11.92 0.19
N TRP A 195 10.56 -10.73 0.13
CA TRP A 195 10.28 -9.92 1.31
C TRP A 195 8.80 -9.58 1.50
N TYR A 196 8.12 -9.05 0.47
CA TYR A 196 6.71 -8.64 0.60
C TYR A 196 5.77 -9.84 0.72
N VAL A 197 5.97 -10.86 -0.13
CA VAL A 197 5.10 -12.04 -0.17
C VAL A 197 5.11 -12.80 1.15
N PRO A 198 6.27 -13.17 1.74
CA PRO A 198 6.29 -13.90 3.02
C PRO A 198 5.69 -13.11 4.18
N LEU A 199 5.93 -11.79 4.23
CA LEU A 199 5.34 -10.93 5.27
C LEU A 199 3.84 -10.81 5.11
N ALA A 200 3.35 -10.62 3.88
CA ALA A 200 1.91 -10.55 3.60
C ALA A 200 1.20 -11.87 3.99
N GLU A 201 1.77 -13.02 3.67
CA GLU A 201 1.24 -14.33 4.07
C GLU A 201 1.21 -14.50 5.60
N LYS A 202 2.29 -14.12 6.27
CA LYS A 202 2.38 -14.17 7.73
C LYS A 202 1.32 -13.28 8.39
N MET A 203 1.10 -12.08 7.86
CA MET A 203 0.08 -11.16 8.37
C MET A 203 -1.34 -11.70 8.18
N LEU A 204 -1.65 -12.25 7.01
CA LEU A 204 -2.96 -12.85 6.73
C LEU A 204 -3.30 -14.00 7.69
N ASN A 205 -2.31 -14.72 8.18
CA ASN A 205 -2.50 -15.82 9.10
C ASN A 205 -2.62 -15.36 10.56
N ASN A 206 -1.93 -14.28 10.95
CA ASN A 206 -1.78 -13.85 12.34
C ASN A 206 -2.72 -12.70 12.75
N CYS A 207 -3.03 -11.79 11.85
CA CYS A 207 -3.81 -10.58 12.16
C CYS A 207 -5.32 -10.69 11.86
N ASN A 208 -5.78 -11.79 11.29
CA ASN A 208 -7.19 -12.05 10.96
C ASN A 208 -7.93 -12.78 12.10
N ARG A 209 -7.87 -12.28 13.33
CA ARG A 209 -8.62 -12.82 14.46
C ARG A 209 -9.72 -11.88 14.90
#